data_9e3b99b606f13cf4fc440e027fd4f7d0
#
_entry.id   9e3b99b606f13cf4fc440e027fd4f7d0
#
_cell.length_a   1.000
_cell.length_b   1.000
_cell.length_c   1.000
_cell.angle_alpha   90.00
_cell.angle_beta   90.00
_cell.angle_gamma   90.00
#
_symmetry.space_group_name_H-M   'P 1'
#
loop_
_entity.id
_entity.type
_entity.pdbx_description
1 polymer ?
#
loop_
_entity_poly.entity_id
_entity_poly.type
_entity_poly.pdbx_seq_one_letter_code
_entity_poly.pdbx_strand_id
1 'polypeptide(L)'
;AREGNITGAANSLHLSQPTLSRQIRDLEEELGHPLLIRKSHRVALTPEGVLFRKRAEEIIAMVDKTEAEFTSMQNTVGGDIYIGSGETQAIRRITRIAKALRDEYPGVHYHLYSGNAQDVTERLDKGLLDFGILIQPADLSKYDYLNLPDKDTWGVVMRKDSLWQRKRMWNGKICWASR
;
A
#
# COMPACT_ATOMS: atom_id res chain seq x y z
N ALA A 1 -10.45 9.51 -8.39
CA ALA A 1 -10.30 9.74 -6.95
C ALA A 1 -9.16 10.73 -6.63
N ARG A 2 -7.97 10.59 -7.21
CA ARG A 2 -6.81 11.48 -6.95
C ARG A 2 -7.12 12.94 -7.26
N GLU A 3 -7.79 13.21 -8.39
CA GLU A 3 -8.06 14.56 -8.89
C GLU A 3 -9.18 15.31 -8.12
N GLY A 4 -10.00 14.60 -7.34
CA GLY A 4 -11.10 15.18 -6.57
C GLY A 4 -12.24 15.77 -7.41
N ASN A 5 -12.12 15.76 -8.74
CA ASN A 5 -13.15 16.21 -9.68
C ASN A 5 -13.10 15.43 -10.99
N ILE A 6 -14.25 15.35 -11.71
CA ILE A 6 -14.37 14.54 -12.92
C ILE A 6 -13.64 15.17 -14.11
N THR A 7 -13.61 16.50 -14.19
CA THR A 7 -12.96 17.21 -15.30
C THR A 7 -11.45 17.00 -15.26
N GLY A 8 -10.81 17.13 -14.09
CA GLY A 8 -9.41 16.86 -13.92
C GLY A 8 -9.07 15.41 -14.25
N ALA A 9 -9.89 14.46 -13.76
CA ALA A 9 -9.70 13.05 -14.05
C ALA A 9 -9.85 12.72 -15.56
N ALA A 10 -10.82 13.34 -16.24
CA ALA A 10 -11.00 13.17 -17.67
C ALA A 10 -9.76 13.68 -18.46
N ASN A 11 -9.24 14.85 -18.09
CA ASN A 11 -8.03 15.39 -18.70
C ASN A 11 -6.82 14.47 -18.50
N SER A 12 -6.62 13.95 -17.28
CA SER A 12 -5.54 13.00 -16.96
C SER A 12 -5.64 11.68 -17.75
N LEU A 13 -6.86 11.30 -18.13
CA LEU A 13 -7.13 10.09 -18.92
C LEU A 13 -7.25 10.35 -20.43
N HIS A 14 -7.02 11.58 -20.88
CA HIS A 14 -7.21 12.01 -22.28
C HIS A 14 -8.62 11.71 -22.82
N LEU A 15 -9.64 11.82 -21.97
CA LEU A 15 -11.05 11.62 -22.27
C LEU A 15 -11.82 12.93 -22.18
N SER A 16 -12.96 13.01 -22.87
CA SER A 16 -13.91 14.07 -22.60
C SER A 16 -14.64 13.85 -21.26
N GLN A 17 -14.95 14.93 -20.55
CA GLN A 17 -15.69 14.84 -19.29
C GLN A 17 -17.04 14.11 -19.42
N PRO A 18 -17.87 14.32 -20.49
CA PRO A 18 -19.09 13.56 -20.71
C PRO A 18 -18.84 12.06 -20.88
N THR A 19 -17.79 11.68 -21.61
CA THR A 19 -17.41 10.27 -21.81
C THR A 19 -17.08 9.58 -20.50
N LEU A 20 -16.20 10.20 -19.68
CA LEU A 20 -15.85 9.63 -18.38
C LEU A 20 -17.06 9.57 -17.44
N SER A 21 -17.90 10.61 -17.42
CA SER A 21 -19.11 10.63 -16.61
C SER A 21 -20.10 9.51 -17.00
N ARG A 22 -20.21 9.22 -18.28
CA ARG A 22 -21.04 8.13 -18.79
C ARG A 22 -20.48 6.77 -18.38
N GLN A 23 -19.19 6.53 -18.62
CA GLN A 23 -18.54 5.27 -18.23
C GLN A 23 -18.67 4.97 -16.73
N ILE A 24 -18.52 5.99 -15.87
CA ILE A 24 -18.72 5.81 -14.43
C ILE A 24 -20.18 5.48 -14.12
N ARG A 25 -21.15 6.10 -14.78
CA ARG A 25 -22.57 5.82 -14.57
C ARG A 25 -22.92 4.40 -15.02
N ASP A 26 -22.46 4.01 -16.20
CA ASP A 26 -22.69 2.67 -16.74
C ASP A 26 -22.13 1.60 -15.77
N LEU A 27 -20.94 1.85 -15.17
CA LEU A 27 -20.34 1.00 -14.15
C LEU A 27 -21.17 0.98 -12.83
N GLU A 28 -21.67 2.14 -12.39
CA GLU A 28 -22.54 2.23 -11.20
C GLU A 28 -23.85 1.48 -11.40
N GLU A 29 -24.40 1.52 -12.62
CA GLU A 29 -25.59 0.76 -13.00
C GLU A 29 -25.33 -0.75 -13.04
N GLU A 30 -24.21 -1.18 -13.62
CA GLU A 30 -23.80 -2.59 -13.66
C GLU A 30 -23.60 -3.18 -12.27
N LEU A 31 -22.98 -2.42 -11.36
CA LEU A 31 -22.74 -2.84 -9.98
C LEU A 31 -23.97 -2.72 -9.08
N GLY A 32 -24.98 -1.98 -9.51
CA GLY A 32 -26.19 -1.70 -8.73
C GLY A 32 -25.96 -0.75 -7.53
N HIS A 33 -24.79 -0.09 -7.47
CA HIS A 33 -24.41 0.77 -6.36
C HIS A 33 -23.73 2.05 -6.85
N PRO A 34 -24.07 3.24 -6.29
CA PRO A 34 -23.35 4.47 -6.57
C PRO A 34 -21.94 4.40 -5.97
N LEU A 35 -20.95 4.72 -6.76
CA LEU A 35 -19.53 4.76 -6.32
C LEU A 35 -19.09 6.17 -5.94
N LEU A 36 -19.78 7.21 -6.44
CA LEU A 36 -19.42 8.60 -6.27
C LEU A 36 -20.54 9.43 -5.62
N ILE A 37 -20.15 10.25 -4.65
CA ILE A 37 -20.96 11.33 -4.10
C ILE A 37 -20.58 12.60 -4.87
N ARG A 38 -21.54 13.14 -5.65
CA ARG A 38 -21.35 14.36 -6.45
C ARG A 38 -21.81 15.57 -5.64
N LYS A 39 -20.88 16.45 -5.25
CA LYS A 39 -21.15 17.76 -4.66
C LYS A 39 -20.79 18.84 -5.70
N SER A 40 -21.34 20.05 -5.55
CA SER A 40 -21.28 21.12 -6.58
C SER A 40 -19.90 21.39 -7.19
N HIS A 41 -18.79 21.13 -6.48
CA HIS A 41 -17.41 21.34 -6.98
C HIS A 41 -16.43 20.23 -6.59
N ARG A 42 -16.88 19.15 -5.93
CA ARG A 42 -16.03 18.04 -5.48
C ARG A 42 -16.75 16.71 -5.63
N VAL A 43 -15.95 15.71 -5.91
CA VAL A 43 -16.40 14.32 -5.96
C VAL A 43 -15.72 13.57 -4.82
N ALA A 44 -16.52 12.88 -4.02
CA ALA A 44 -16.04 11.96 -2.99
C ALA A 44 -16.48 10.53 -3.32
N LEU A 45 -15.82 9.54 -2.77
CA LEU A 45 -16.23 8.15 -2.88
C LEU A 45 -17.35 7.83 -1.86
N THR A 46 -18.30 6.98 -2.25
CA THR A 46 -19.17 6.29 -1.32
C THR A 46 -18.38 5.19 -0.57
N PRO A 47 -18.91 4.57 0.49
CA PRO A 47 -18.30 3.37 1.08
C PRO A 47 -18.05 2.26 0.05
N GLU A 48 -19.03 2.02 -0.85
CA GLU A 48 -18.94 1.08 -1.96
C GLU A 48 -17.86 1.51 -2.96
N GLY A 49 -17.76 2.80 -3.26
CA GLY A 49 -16.71 3.36 -4.10
C GLY A 49 -15.32 3.22 -3.52
N VAL A 50 -15.17 3.30 -2.19
CA VAL A 50 -13.88 3.03 -1.50
C VAL A 50 -13.51 1.56 -1.65
N LEU A 51 -14.47 0.66 -1.41
CA LEU A 51 -14.26 -0.78 -1.59
C LEU A 51 -13.90 -1.11 -3.04
N PHE A 52 -14.69 -0.59 -4.00
CA PHE A 52 -14.44 -0.82 -5.43
C PHE A 52 -13.05 -0.32 -5.85
N ARG A 53 -12.67 0.88 -5.41
CA ARG A 53 -11.33 1.42 -5.70
C ARG A 53 -10.23 0.49 -5.20
N LYS A 54 -10.33 0.01 -3.95
CA LYS A 54 -9.35 -0.94 -3.39
C LYS A 54 -9.25 -2.19 -4.28
N ARG A 55 -10.38 -2.78 -4.68
CA ARG A 55 -10.40 -3.99 -5.53
C ARG A 55 -9.87 -3.73 -6.95
N ALA A 56 -10.22 -2.58 -7.54
CA ALA A 56 -9.70 -2.20 -8.85
C ALA A 56 -8.18 -1.99 -8.83
N GLU A 57 -7.64 -1.34 -7.80
CA GLU A 57 -6.20 -1.18 -7.61
C GLU A 57 -5.49 -2.54 -7.45
N GLU A 58 -6.08 -3.50 -6.73
CA GLU A 58 -5.55 -4.87 -6.59
C GLU A 58 -5.56 -5.64 -7.91
N ILE A 59 -6.65 -5.55 -8.68
CA ILE A 59 -6.77 -6.20 -9.99
C ILE A 59 -5.73 -5.65 -10.97
N ILE A 60 -5.60 -4.32 -11.06
CA ILE A 60 -4.61 -3.69 -11.94
C ILE A 60 -3.20 -4.11 -11.54
N ALA A 61 -2.87 -4.08 -10.24
CA ALA A 61 -1.55 -4.51 -9.76
C ALA A 61 -1.25 -5.98 -10.10
N MET A 62 -2.25 -6.86 -10.08
CA MET A 62 -2.09 -8.26 -10.48
C MET A 62 -1.85 -8.38 -11.99
N VAL A 63 -2.55 -7.60 -12.81
CA VAL A 63 -2.32 -7.57 -14.27
C VAL A 63 -0.90 -7.10 -14.56
N ASP A 64 -0.49 -5.96 -13.98
CA ASP A 64 0.85 -5.40 -14.16
C ASP A 64 1.94 -6.41 -13.75
N LYS A 65 1.75 -7.09 -12.60
CA LYS A 65 2.66 -8.15 -12.13
C LYS A 65 2.75 -9.32 -13.12
N THR A 66 1.59 -9.78 -13.61
CA THR A 66 1.54 -10.88 -14.57
C THR A 66 2.27 -10.52 -15.87
N GLU A 67 2.07 -9.32 -16.39
CA GLU A 67 2.77 -8.84 -17.61
C GLU A 67 4.28 -8.76 -17.39
N ALA A 68 4.72 -8.28 -16.21
CA ALA A 68 6.13 -8.23 -15.83
C ALA A 68 6.75 -9.63 -15.74
N GLU A 69 6.06 -10.61 -15.15
CA GLU A 69 6.49 -12.01 -15.08
C GLU A 69 6.72 -12.60 -16.50
N PHE A 70 5.79 -12.40 -17.42
CA PHE A 70 5.95 -12.88 -18.79
C PHE A 70 7.11 -12.19 -19.52
N THR A 71 7.32 -10.90 -19.28
CA THR A 71 8.43 -10.15 -19.85
C THR A 71 9.78 -10.65 -19.32
N SER A 72 9.86 -10.97 -18.03
CA SER A 72 11.08 -11.45 -17.39
C SER A 72 11.49 -12.86 -17.80
N MET A 73 10.56 -13.71 -18.25
CA MET A 73 10.87 -15.07 -18.76
C MET A 73 11.85 -15.08 -19.94
N GLN A 74 12.03 -13.95 -20.62
CA GLN A 74 12.97 -13.81 -21.73
C GLN A 74 14.40 -13.47 -21.29
N ASN A 75 14.61 -13.11 -20.02
CA ASN A 75 15.90 -12.73 -19.46
C ASN A 75 16.47 -13.81 -18.55
N THR A 76 17.75 -14.08 -18.64
CA THR A 76 18.43 -15.14 -17.85
C THR A 76 18.47 -14.83 -16.34
N VAL A 77 18.60 -13.56 -15.94
CA VAL A 77 18.50 -13.09 -14.55
C VAL A 77 17.91 -11.70 -14.55
N GLY A 78 16.64 -11.58 -14.18
CA GLY A 78 15.92 -10.31 -14.11
C GLY A 78 14.48 -10.53 -13.68
N GLY A 79 13.77 -9.44 -13.43
CA GLY A 79 12.35 -9.47 -13.05
C GLY A 79 12.05 -8.52 -11.90
N ASP A 80 10.81 -8.56 -11.47
CA ASP A 80 10.26 -7.67 -10.47
C ASP A 80 10.09 -8.40 -9.13
N ILE A 81 10.52 -7.77 -8.05
CA ILE A 81 10.37 -8.26 -6.66
C ILE A 81 9.50 -7.27 -5.90
N TYR A 82 8.39 -7.75 -5.37
CA TYR A 82 7.40 -6.96 -4.65
C TYR A 82 7.52 -7.18 -3.14
N ILE A 83 7.88 -6.13 -2.40
CA ILE A 83 8.15 -6.20 -0.96
C ILE A 83 7.19 -5.29 -0.20
N GLY A 84 6.41 -5.85 0.73
CA GLY A 84 5.59 -5.09 1.67
C GLY A 84 6.31 -4.86 2.99
N SER A 85 6.20 -3.65 3.55
CA SER A 85 6.78 -3.33 4.84
C SER A 85 5.99 -2.28 5.58
N GLY A 86 5.94 -2.39 6.90
CA GLY A 86 5.67 -1.25 7.76
C GLY A 86 6.87 -0.30 7.84
N GLU A 87 6.69 0.80 8.55
CA GLU A 87 7.79 1.73 8.85
C GLU A 87 8.69 1.14 9.96
N THR A 88 9.78 0.51 9.56
CA THR A 88 10.73 -0.18 10.45
C THR A 88 12.18 0.08 10.03
N GLN A 89 13.10 0.02 11.00
CA GLN A 89 14.55 0.11 10.73
C GLN A 89 15.06 -1.06 9.86
N ALA A 90 14.38 -2.21 9.91
CA ALA A 90 14.74 -3.38 9.12
C ALA A 90 14.74 -3.10 7.60
N ILE A 91 13.92 -2.14 7.11
CA ILE A 91 13.90 -1.75 5.70
C ILE A 91 15.28 -1.28 5.20
N ARG A 92 16.09 -0.66 6.06
CA ARG A 92 17.46 -0.21 5.70
C ARG A 92 18.40 -1.37 5.37
N ARG A 93 18.19 -2.52 6.00
CA ARG A 93 18.95 -3.74 5.69
C ARG A 93 18.54 -4.26 4.33
N ILE A 94 17.25 -4.38 4.10
CA ILE A 94 16.70 -4.87 2.84
C ILE A 94 17.11 -3.96 1.67
N THR A 95 17.02 -2.64 1.83
CA THR A 95 17.42 -1.71 0.75
C THR A 95 18.92 -1.77 0.43
N ARG A 96 19.79 -2.06 1.43
CA ARG A 96 21.21 -2.31 1.17
C ARG A 96 21.47 -3.58 0.36
N ILE A 97 20.77 -4.66 0.72
CA ILE A 97 20.86 -5.94 -0.02
C ILE A 97 20.29 -5.75 -1.43
N ALA A 98 19.14 -5.12 -1.57
CA ALA A 98 18.52 -4.84 -2.86
C ALA A 98 19.43 -3.99 -3.77
N LYS A 99 20.12 -2.99 -3.20
CA LYS A 99 21.10 -2.20 -3.95
C LYS A 99 22.27 -3.07 -4.44
N ALA A 100 22.89 -3.87 -3.56
CA ALA A 100 24.00 -4.73 -3.94
C ALA A 100 23.61 -5.74 -5.03
N LEU A 101 22.43 -6.35 -4.89
CA LEU A 101 21.91 -7.29 -5.87
C LEU A 101 21.62 -6.62 -7.22
N ARG A 102 21.07 -5.40 -7.22
CA ARG A 102 20.83 -4.64 -8.45
C ARG A 102 22.14 -4.22 -9.15
N ASP A 103 23.18 -3.93 -8.37
CA ASP A 103 24.50 -3.60 -8.94
C ASP A 103 25.10 -4.82 -9.67
N GLU A 104 24.80 -6.06 -9.21
CA GLU A 104 25.21 -7.32 -9.83
C GLU A 104 24.25 -7.77 -10.96
N TYR A 105 22.93 -7.56 -10.74
CA TYR A 105 21.87 -7.96 -11.67
C TYR A 105 20.98 -6.76 -12.03
N PRO A 106 21.37 -5.90 -12.98
CA PRO A 106 20.64 -4.67 -13.33
C PRO A 106 19.21 -4.89 -13.81
N GLY A 107 18.88 -6.10 -14.29
CA GLY A 107 17.53 -6.48 -14.71
C GLY A 107 16.56 -6.79 -13.57
N VAL A 108 17.02 -6.72 -12.28
CA VAL A 108 16.14 -6.93 -11.12
C VAL A 108 15.59 -5.58 -10.62
N HIS A 109 14.28 -5.47 -10.58
CA HIS A 109 13.57 -4.28 -10.12
C HIS A 109 12.85 -4.56 -8.79
N TYR A 110 12.77 -3.54 -7.92
CA TYR A 110 12.15 -3.65 -6.61
C TYR A 110 10.97 -2.71 -6.47
N HIS A 111 9.83 -3.26 -6.09
CA HIS A 111 8.60 -2.53 -5.81
C HIS A 111 8.33 -2.58 -4.30
N LEU A 112 8.32 -1.41 -3.66
CA LEU A 112 8.10 -1.32 -2.22
C LEU A 112 6.67 -0.85 -1.94
N TYR A 113 5.95 -1.63 -1.17
CA TYR A 113 4.64 -1.29 -0.65
C TYR A 113 4.73 -0.95 0.83
N SER A 114 4.25 0.23 1.24
CA SER A 114 4.15 0.63 2.65
C SER A 114 2.74 0.40 3.18
N GLY A 115 2.62 -0.36 4.26
CA GLY A 115 1.35 -0.67 4.90
C GLY A 115 1.55 -1.24 6.30
N ASN A 116 0.47 -1.38 7.05
CA ASN A 116 0.50 -2.07 8.34
C ASN A 116 0.61 -3.61 8.14
N ALA A 117 0.77 -4.36 9.24
CA ALA A 117 0.94 -5.82 9.18
C ALA A 117 -0.25 -6.50 8.47
N GLN A 118 -1.48 -6.06 8.73
CA GLN A 118 -2.68 -6.63 8.12
C GLN A 118 -2.72 -6.37 6.60
N ASP A 119 -2.39 -5.14 6.17
CA ASP A 119 -2.36 -4.80 4.74
C ASP A 119 -1.29 -5.61 4.00
N VAL A 120 -0.12 -5.79 4.62
CA VAL A 120 0.98 -6.58 4.04
C VAL A 120 0.60 -8.05 3.93
N THR A 121 0.05 -8.66 4.98
CA THR A 121 -0.37 -10.07 4.96
C THR A 121 -1.52 -10.31 3.98
N GLU A 122 -2.52 -9.40 3.91
CA GLU A 122 -3.59 -9.49 2.92
C GLU A 122 -3.07 -9.49 1.47
N ARG A 123 -2.03 -8.70 1.20
CA ARG A 123 -1.40 -8.65 -0.13
C ARG A 123 -0.51 -9.86 -0.42
N LEU A 124 0.17 -10.41 0.58
CA LEU A 124 0.90 -11.68 0.47
C LEU A 124 -0.07 -12.82 0.14
N ASP A 125 -1.18 -12.95 0.87
CA ASP A 125 -2.20 -13.98 0.64
C ASP A 125 -2.83 -13.89 -0.77
N LYS A 126 -2.83 -12.70 -1.39
CA LYS A 126 -3.31 -12.46 -2.76
C LYS A 126 -2.22 -12.61 -3.83
N GLY A 127 -0.99 -12.92 -3.47
CA GLY A 127 0.14 -12.99 -4.41
C GLY A 127 0.58 -11.65 -4.99
N LEU A 128 0.14 -10.53 -4.41
CA LEU A 128 0.53 -9.17 -4.82
C LEU A 128 1.91 -8.76 -4.28
N LEU A 129 2.43 -9.48 -3.29
CA LEU A 129 3.76 -9.32 -2.73
C LEU A 129 4.47 -10.67 -2.71
N ASP A 130 5.78 -10.64 -2.89
CA ASP A 130 6.65 -11.82 -2.78
C ASP A 130 7.21 -11.94 -1.36
N PHE A 131 7.46 -10.81 -0.70
CA PHE A 131 7.99 -10.74 0.65
C PHE A 131 7.25 -9.71 1.50
N GLY A 132 7.14 -10.01 2.81
CA GLY A 132 6.61 -9.10 3.82
C GLY A 132 7.59 -8.89 4.96
N ILE A 133 7.84 -7.64 5.35
CA ILE A 133 8.61 -7.30 6.54
C ILE A 133 7.61 -6.88 7.61
N LEU A 134 7.50 -7.71 8.64
CA LEU A 134 6.52 -7.53 9.70
C LEU A 134 7.20 -7.29 11.05
N ILE A 135 6.57 -6.45 11.86
CA ILE A 135 6.98 -6.21 13.26
C ILE A 135 6.17 -7.14 14.15
N GLN A 136 6.84 -7.88 15.02
CA GLN A 136 6.16 -8.76 15.98
C GLN A 136 5.43 -7.94 17.08
N PRO A 137 4.27 -8.44 17.57
CA PRO A 137 3.64 -9.73 17.27
C PRO A 137 2.84 -9.71 15.96
N ALA A 138 3.02 -10.75 15.13
CA ALA A 138 2.27 -10.99 13.91
C ALA A 138 1.96 -12.49 13.80
N ASP A 139 0.80 -12.85 13.23
CA ASP A 139 0.50 -14.25 12.92
C ASP A 139 1.27 -14.67 11.66
N LEU A 140 2.26 -15.54 11.85
CA LEU A 140 3.13 -16.05 10.79
C LEU A 140 2.85 -17.51 10.46
N SER A 141 1.78 -18.09 10.98
CA SER A 141 1.47 -19.53 10.85
C SER A 141 1.33 -20.03 9.41
N LYS A 142 1.05 -19.13 8.47
CA LYS A 142 0.87 -19.44 7.04
C LYS A 142 2.14 -19.22 6.19
N TYR A 143 3.22 -18.70 6.78
CA TYR A 143 4.38 -18.23 6.03
C TYR A 143 5.67 -18.88 6.54
N ASP A 144 6.59 -19.10 5.62
CA ASP A 144 7.99 -19.26 5.97
C ASP A 144 8.60 -17.92 6.33
N TYR A 145 9.35 -17.83 7.42
CA TYR A 145 9.90 -16.56 7.87
C TYR A 145 11.33 -16.64 8.40
N LEU A 146 12.02 -15.53 8.31
CA LEU A 146 13.34 -15.31 8.88
C LEU A 146 13.28 -14.18 9.92
N ASN A 147 13.87 -14.40 11.09
CA ASN A 147 13.98 -13.35 12.10
C ASN A 147 15.13 -12.41 11.75
N LEU A 148 14.84 -11.12 11.63
CA LEU A 148 15.85 -10.08 11.47
C LEU A 148 16.33 -9.60 12.85
N PRO A 149 17.63 -9.32 13.03
CA PRO A 149 18.17 -8.87 14.32
C PRO A 149 17.85 -7.41 14.64
N ASP A 150 17.27 -6.68 13.69
CA ASP A 150 16.96 -5.25 13.83
C ASP A 150 15.83 -5.06 14.84
N LYS A 151 15.92 -4.00 15.66
CA LYS A 151 14.91 -3.65 16.66
C LYS A 151 14.46 -2.22 16.45
N ASP A 152 13.14 -2.02 16.51
CA ASP A 152 12.54 -0.70 16.51
C ASP A 152 12.38 -0.15 17.92
N THR A 153 12.63 1.14 18.09
CA THR A 153 12.37 1.84 19.34
C THR A 153 11.08 2.62 19.20
N TRP A 154 10.10 2.26 20.01
CA TRP A 154 8.83 2.97 20.05
C TRP A 154 8.94 4.23 20.88
N GLY A 155 8.38 5.31 20.37
CA GLY A 155 8.31 6.59 21.08
C GLY A 155 6.96 7.25 20.93
N VAL A 156 6.66 8.22 21.78
CA VAL A 156 5.46 9.04 21.71
C VAL A 156 5.83 10.44 21.26
N VAL A 157 5.20 10.90 20.19
CA VAL A 157 5.31 12.29 19.72
C VAL A 157 4.20 13.10 20.42
N MET A 158 4.59 14.20 21.05
CA MET A 158 3.65 15.08 21.75
C MET A 158 4.06 16.55 21.60
N ARG A 159 3.14 17.45 21.88
CA ARG A 159 3.44 18.89 21.93
C ARG A 159 4.45 19.18 23.04
N LYS A 160 5.34 20.17 22.83
CA LYS A 160 6.38 20.57 23.79
C LYS A 160 5.82 21.10 25.11
N ASP A 161 4.57 21.62 25.09
CA ASP A 161 3.86 22.15 26.26
C ASP A 161 2.97 21.09 26.96
N SER A 162 3.02 19.83 26.52
CA SER A 162 2.22 18.77 27.10
C SER A 162 2.66 18.44 28.54
N LEU A 163 1.70 18.33 29.46
CA LEU A 163 1.93 17.89 30.84
C LEU A 163 2.54 16.49 30.93
N TRP A 164 2.40 15.70 29.88
CA TRP A 164 2.93 14.35 29.75
C TRP A 164 4.45 14.30 29.53
N GLN A 165 5.07 15.43 29.10
CA GLN A 165 6.51 15.51 28.85
C GLN A 165 7.36 15.21 30.12
N ARG A 166 6.82 15.42 31.30
CA ARG A 166 7.54 15.21 32.57
C ARG A 166 7.68 13.72 32.97
N LYS A 167 7.03 12.79 32.28
CA LYS A 167 7.12 11.36 32.56
C LYS A 167 8.30 10.74 31.80
N ARG A 168 9.25 10.22 32.53
CA ARG A 168 10.48 9.62 31.99
C ARG A 168 10.28 8.27 31.30
N MET A 169 9.23 7.54 31.61
CA MET A 169 8.91 6.24 31.00
C MET A 169 7.42 6.17 30.67
N TRP A 170 7.14 5.72 29.45
CA TRP A 170 5.80 5.49 28.95
C TRP A 170 5.56 3.99 28.81
N ASN A 171 4.45 3.51 29.33
CA ASN A 171 3.99 2.15 29.11
C ASN A 171 2.56 2.16 28.51
N GLY A 172 2.17 1.06 27.86
CA GLY A 172 0.88 0.97 27.17
C GLY A 172 -0.33 1.26 28.08
N LYS A 173 -0.26 0.94 29.37
CA LYS A 173 -1.36 1.17 30.33
C LYS A 173 -1.62 2.67 30.56
N ILE A 174 -0.58 3.52 30.49
CA ILE A 174 -0.71 4.96 30.67
C ILE A 174 -1.39 5.61 29.46
N CYS A 175 -1.13 5.11 28.25
CA CYS A 175 -1.76 5.62 27.02
C CYS A 175 -3.27 5.34 26.96
N TRP A 176 -3.76 4.26 27.58
CA TRP A 176 -5.18 3.90 27.61
C TRP A 176 -6.00 4.63 28.66
N ALA A 177 -5.38 5.10 29.74
CA ALA A 177 -6.05 5.74 30.85
C ALA A 177 -6.40 7.22 30.62
N SER A 178 -6.04 7.80 29.48
CA SER A 178 -6.15 9.22 29.16
C SER A 178 -7.18 9.55 28.06
N ARG A 179 -8.21 8.71 27.90
CA ARG A 179 -9.39 9.02 27.08
C ARG A 179 -10.50 9.57 27.95
#